data_84fcee9f3b15789dd31b102044cf600f
#
_entry.id   84fcee9f3b15789dd31b102044cf600f
#
_cell.length_a   1.000
_cell.length_b   1.000
_cell.length_c   1.000
_cell.angle_alpha   90.00
_cell.angle_beta   90.00
_cell.angle_gamma   90.00
#
_symmetry.space_group_name_H-M   'P 1'
#
loop_
_entity.id
_entity.type
_entity.pdbx_description
1 polymer ?
#
loop_
_entity_poly.entity_id
_entity_poly.type
_entity_poly.pdbx_seq_one_letter_code
_entity_poly.pdbx_strand_id
1 'polypeptide(L)'
;RRMTISNPKVSGRTVASLGLAKEFSATISRVRRGDVDMVGTPDLVLQQGDRVRVVGPTGRMKEISTYFGDSSRGLSSINPVALGLGMALGIVIGEWKFLTPTGATFSIGSAAGTLLIGLIFGRIGRIGKFVTAMPFTATAVLSEFGLLVFLAQAGTKAGGEIAHAFTGGDWW
;
A
#
# COMPACT_ATOMS: atom_id res chain seq x y z
N ARG A 1 13.06 -21.15 9.50
CA ARG A 1 11.67 -21.02 9.97
C ARG A 1 10.95 -19.96 9.13
N ARG A 2 9.63 -20.08 8.99
CA ARG A 2 8.79 -19.04 8.40
C ARG A 2 8.24 -18.16 9.52
N MET A 3 8.29 -16.85 9.31
CA MET A 3 7.82 -15.83 10.26
C MET A 3 7.07 -14.73 9.50
N THR A 4 6.12 -14.09 10.17
CA THR A 4 5.35 -13.01 9.59
C THR A 4 5.81 -11.67 10.16
N ILE A 5 6.02 -10.68 9.31
CA ILE A 5 6.43 -9.34 9.74
C ILE A 5 5.20 -8.60 10.25
N SER A 6 5.08 -8.46 11.56
CA SER A 6 4.04 -7.67 12.21
C SER A 6 4.59 -6.50 13.03
N ASN A 7 5.91 -6.47 13.26
CA ASN A 7 6.54 -5.39 13.99
C ASN A 7 6.71 -4.14 13.10
N PRO A 8 6.08 -2.99 13.46
CA PRO A 8 6.20 -1.76 12.68
C PRO A 8 7.63 -1.22 12.57
N LYS A 9 8.52 -1.58 13.50
CA LYS A 9 9.94 -1.13 13.47
C LYS A 9 10.75 -1.81 12.36
N VAL A 10 10.30 -2.97 11.90
CA VAL A 10 10.94 -3.76 10.83
C VAL A 10 10.35 -3.38 9.45
N SER A 11 9.07 -3.05 9.42
CA SER A 11 8.38 -2.64 8.20
C SER A 11 8.98 -1.36 7.59
N GLY A 12 9.14 -1.34 6.28
CA GLY A 12 9.74 -0.23 5.54
C GLY A 12 11.28 -0.17 5.61
N ARG A 13 11.93 -1.19 6.16
CA ARG A 13 13.40 -1.29 6.19
C ARG A 13 13.89 -2.32 5.18
N THR A 14 15.09 -2.09 4.64
CA THR A 14 15.75 -3.07 3.76
C THR A 14 16.29 -4.25 4.58
N VAL A 15 16.38 -5.42 3.97
CA VAL A 15 16.95 -6.63 4.60
C VAL A 15 18.34 -6.35 5.16
N ALA A 16 19.19 -5.64 4.41
CA ALA A 16 20.56 -5.27 4.85
C ALA A 16 20.54 -4.38 6.10
N SER A 17 19.61 -3.40 6.18
CA SER A 17 19.54 -2.45 7.29
C SER A 17 19.10 -3.08 8.61
N LEU A 18 18.53 -4.29 8.59
CA LEU A 18 18.15 -5.02 9.80
C LEU A 18 19.35 -5.62 10.55
N GLY A 19 20.49 -5.75 9.88
CA GLY A 19 21.70 -6.28 10.52
C GLY A 19 21.60 -7.71 11.02
N LEU A 20 20.66 -8.53 10.53
CA LEU A 20 20.36 -9.88 11.03
C LEU A 20 21.56 -10.82 11.05
N ALA A 21 22.47 -10.66 10.09
CA ALA A 21 23.69 -11.47 10.03
C ALA A 21 24.62 -11.17 11.23
N LYS A 22 24.75 -9.89 11.62
CA LYS A 22 25.60 -9.45 12.72
C LYS A 22 24.96 -9.73 14.08
N GLU A 23 23.67 -9.47 14.20
CA GLU A 23 22.96 -9.50 15.50
C GLU A 23 22.49 -10.91 15.87
N PHE A 24 22.00 -11.68 14.89
CA PHE A 24 21.38 -12.98 15.11
C PHE A 24 22.08 -14.14 14.39
N SER A 25 23.15 -13.86 13.61
CA SER A 25 23.77 -14.86 12.71
C SER A 25 22.74 -15.52 11.79
N ALA A 26 21.77 -14.73 11.33
CA ALA A 26 20.64 -15.18 10.52
C ALA A 26 20.52 -14.41 9.23
N THR A 27 19.91 -15.03 8.23
CA THR A 27 19.64 -14.41 6.94
C THR A 27 18.20 -14.68 6.48
N ILE A 28 17.67 -13.79 5.65
CA ILE A 28 16.38 -14.00 4.98
C ILE A 28 16.65 -14.59 3.61
N SER A 29 16.20 -15.82 3.38
CA SER A 29 16.39 -16.50 2.10
C SER A 29 15.26 -16.21 1.11
N ARG A 30 14.03 -16.03 1.59
CA ARG A 30 12.84 -15.80 0.77
C ARG A 30 11.85 -14.92 1.50
N VAL A 31 11.18 -14.07 0.74
CA VAL A 31 10.08 -13.22 1.23
C VAL A 31 8.85 -13.51 0.37
N ARG A 32 7.71 -13.77 0.99
CA ARG A 32 6.43 -13.91 0.31
C ARG A 32 5.53 -12.74 0.68
N ARG A 33 5.12 -12.00 -0.36
CA ARG A 33 4.20 -10.87 -0.24
C ARG A 33 2.91 -11.20 -0.98
N GLY A 34 1.84 -11.44 -0.24
CA GLY A 34 0.62 -12.01 -0.81
C GLY A 34 0.93 -13.36 -1.45
N ASP A 35 0.74 -13.46 -2.77
CA ASP A 35 1.02 -14.68 -3.55
C ASP A 35 2.34 -14.65 -4.31
N VAL A 36 3.12 -13.56 -4.20
CA VAL A 36 4.40 -13.42 -4.88
C VAL A 36 5.55 -13.85 -3.97
N ASP A 37 6.34 -14.82 -4.45
CA ASP A 37 7.58 -15.24 -3.80
C ASP A 37 8.77 -14.45 -4.37
N MET A 38 9.55 -13.82 -3.51
CA MET A 38 10.73 -13.02 -3.85
C MET A 38 11.97 -13.57 -3.12
N VAL A 39 13.13 -13.38 -3.73
CA VAL A 39 14.42 -13.69 -3.05
C VAL A 39 14.68 -12.59 -2.01
N GLY A 40 15.21 -12.98 -0.84
CA GLY A 40 15.57 -12.05 0.22
C GLY A 40 16.87 -11.29 -0.08
N THR A 41 16.86 -10.44 -1.12
CA THR A 41 18.00 -9.61 -1.50
C THR A 41 18.27 -8.51 -0.47
N PRO A 42 19.52 -8.04 -0.31
CA PRO A 42 19.89 -7.04 0.69
C PRO A 42 19.11 -5.72 0.58
N ASP A 43 18.76 -5.31 -0.63
CA ASP A 43 18.03 -4.09 -0.98
C ASP A 43 16.51 -4.22 -0.90
N LEU A 44 16.00 -5.45 -0.73
CA LEU A 44 14.55 -5.68 -0.64
C LEU A 44 13.97 -5.00 0.59
N VAL A 45 13.01 -4.09 0.37
CA VAL A 45 12.26 -3.44 1.45
C VAL A 45 11.17 -4.36 1.96
N LEU A 46 11.21 -4.67 3.24
CA LEU A 46 10.23 -5.50 3.90
C LEU A 46 8.97 -4.70 4.25
N GLN A 47 7.81 -5.33 4.09
CA GLN A 47 6.52 -4.72 4.39
C GLN A 47 5.78 -5.48 5.48
N GLN A 48 4.87 -4.80 6.16
CA GLN A 48 3.99 -5.45 7.12
C GLN A 48 3.12 -6.50 6.43
N GLY A 49 3.06 -7.70 7.00
CA GLY A 49 2.36 -8.84 6.39
C GLY A 49 3.23 -9.73 5.51
N ASP A 50 4.46 -9.33 5.19
CA ASP A 50 5.39 -10.21 4.47
C ASP A 50 5.68 -11.45 5.30
N ARG A 51 5.69 -12.62 4.64
CA ARG A 51 6.13 -13.88 5.22
C ARG A 51 7.58 -14.14 4.83
N VAL A 52 8.47 -14.03 5.80
CA VAL A 52 9.91 -14.22 5.58
C VAL A 52 10.35 -15.63 5.97
N ARG A 53 11.22 -16.22 5.14
CA ARG A 53 11.92 -17.46 5.47
C ARG A 53 13.29 -17.13 6.02
N VAL A 54 13.43 -17.28 7.34
CA VAL A 54 14.69 -17.02 8.05
C VAL A 54 15.48 -18.31 8.23
N VAL A 55 16.77 -18.22 7.93
CA VAL A 55 17.77 -19.28 8.14
C VAL A 55 18.78 -18.75 9.15
N GLY A 56 19.02 -19.52 10.22
CA GLY A 56 19.92 -19.14 11.29
C GLY A 56 19.95 -20.18 12.42
N PRO A 57 20.68 -19.95 13.50
CA PRO A 57 20.82 -20.87 14.63
C PRO A 57 19.47 -21.14 15.30
N THR A 58 19.18 -22.42 15.53
CA THR A 58 17.89 -22.85 16.12
C THR A 58 17.62 -22.22 17.49
N GLY A 59 18.66 -22.06 18.32
CA GLY A 59 18.54 -21.49 19.66
C GLY A 59 18.10 -20.01 19.66
N ARG A 60 18.36 -19.25 18.59
CA ARG A 60 18.00 -17.83 18.49
C ARG A 60 16.70 -17.57 17.72
N MET A 61 16.04 -18.62 17.23
CA MET A 61 14.82 -18.50 16.45
C MET A 61 13.66 -17.85 17.22
N LYS A 62 13.62 -18.00 18.55
CA LYS A 62 12.61 -17.36 19.39
C LYS A 62 12.82 -15.85 19.48
N GLU A 63 14.07 -15.41 19.65
CA GLU A 63 14.44 -13.99 19.67
C GLU A 63 14.11 -13.33 18.32
N ILE A 64 14.48 -13.98 17.22
CA ILE A 64 14.20 -13.52 15.87
C ILE A 64 12.69 -13.42 15.62
N SER A 65 11.92 -14.41 16.09
CA SER A 65 10.44 -14.40 16.00
C SER A 65 9.85 -13.19 16.74
N THR A 66 10.35 -12.90 17.95
CA THR A 66 9.94 -11.72 18.73
C THR A 66 10.35 -10.42 18.01
N TYR A 67 11.53 -10.37 17.40
CA TYR A 67 12.01 -9.22 16.64
C TYR A 67 11.11 -8.90 15.45
N PHE A 68 10.67 -9.90 14.70
CA PHE A 68 9.73 -9.75 13.58
C PHE A 68 8.29 -9.54 14.03
N GLY A 69 7.98 -9.85 15.28
CA GLY A 69 6.64 -9.77 15.85
C GLY A 69 5.80 -11.02 15.63
N ASP A 70 6.02 -11.79 14.58
CA ASP A 70 5.43 -13.10 14.19
C ASP A 70 3.98 -13.33 14.70
N SER A 71 3.15 -12.27 14.60
CA SER A 71 1.79 -12.25 15.12
C SER A 71 0.80 -11.91 14.02
N SER A 72 -0.22 -12.74 13.84
CA SER A 72 -1.33 -12.46 12.93
C SER A 72 -2.20 -11.26 13.38
N ARG A 73 -2.22 -10.96 14.69
CA ARG A 73 -2.97 -9.80 15.21
C ARG A 73 -2.39 -8.45 14.80
N GLY A 74 -1.08 -8.37 14.59
CA GLY A 74 -0.41 -7.15 14.11
C GLY A 74 -0.71 -6.83 12.64
N LEU A 75 -1.27 -7.79 11.88
CA LEU A 75 -1.56 -7.64 10.46
C LEU A 75 -2.88 -6.91 10.17
N SER A 76 -3.76 -6.79 11.15
CA SER A 76 -5.07 -6.13 10.98
C SER A 76 -5.05 -4.63 11.31
N SER A 77 -3.94 -4.10 11.79
CA SER A 77 -3.83 -2.67 12.09
C SER A 77 -3.48 -1.88 10.82
N ILE A 78 -4.51 -1.47 10.10
CA ILE A 78 -4.40 -0.41 9.09
C ILE A 78 -4.08 0.89 9.84
N ASN A 79 -3.09 1.64 9.37
CA ASN A 79 -2.86 2.98 9.91
C ASN A 79 -3.82 3.97 9.21
N PRO A 80 -4.98 4.30 9.83
CA PRO A 80 -5.99 5.14 9.18
C PRO A 80 -5.49 6.56 8.95
N VAL A 81 -4.51 7.01 9.76
CA VAL A 81 -3.90 8.33 9.61
C VAL A 81 -3.07 8.41 8.33
N ALA A 82 -2.26 7.39 8.04
CA ALA A 82 -1.48 7.35 6.80
C ALA A 82 -2.38 7.31 5.56
N LEU A 83 -3.46 6.53 5.60
CA LEU A 83 -4.44 6.47 4.53
C LEU A 83 -5.14 7.82 4.33
N GLY A 84 -5.68 8.40 5.41
CA GLY A 84 -6.39 9.68 5.35
C GLY A 84 -5.51 10.84 4.87
N LEU A 85 -4.29 10.94 5.38
CA LEU A 85 -3.31 11.93 4.92
C LEU A 85 -2.92 11.73 3.46
N GLY A 86 -2.71 10.48 3.04
CA GLY A 86 -2.41 10.17 1.64
C GLY A 86 -3.52 10.60 0.70
N MET A 87 -4.78 10.29 1.05
CA MET A 87 -5.95 10.72 0.28
C MET A 87 -6.09 12.25 0.25
N ALA A 88 -5.98 12.91 1.40
CA ALA A 88 -6.11 14.38 1.49
C ALA A 88 -5.04 15.09 0.64
N LEU A 89 -3.78 14.69 0.77
CA LEU A 89 -2.68 15.22 -0.04
C LEU A 89 -2.88 14.95 -1.53
N GLY A 90 -3.37 13.76 -1.88
CA GLY A 90 -3.65 13.40 -3.26
C GLY A 90 -4.73 14.27 -3.89
N ILE A 91 -5.82 14.55 -3.16
CA ILE A 91 -6.89 15.44 -3.62
C ILE A 91 -6.36 16.85 -3.80
N VAL A 92 -5.66 17.40 -2.80
CA VAL A 92 -5.10 18.76 -2.86
C VAL A 92 -4.17 18.93 -4.06
N ILE A 93 -3.27 17.97 -4.29
CA ILE A 93 -2.35 18.02 -5.44
C ILE A 93 -3.10 17.80 -6.76
N GLY A 94 -4.09 16.91 -6.78
CA GLY A 94 -4.87 16.64 -7.97
C GLY A 94 -5.73 17.81 -8.43
N GLU A 95 -6.28 18.58 -7.50
CA GLU A 95 -7.10 19.76 -7.78
C GLU A 95 -6.29 21.06 -7.94
N TRP A 96 -4.96 20.98 -7.73
CA TRP A 96 -4.10 22.13 -7.93
C TRP A 96 -4.18 22.59 -9.38
N LYS A 97 -4.60 23.83 -9.58
CA LYS A 97 -4.74 24.44 -10.92
C LYS A 97 -3.42 25.08 -11.34
N PHE A 98 -2.84 24.52 -12.39
CA PHE A 98 -1.68 25.13 -13.03
C PHE A 98 -2.15 26.10 -14.12
N LEU A 99 -1.69 27.34 -14.04
CA LEU A 99 -1.94 28.32 -15.10
C LEU A 99 -0.92 28.08 -16.22
N THR A 100 -1.42 27.74 -17.40
CA THR A 100 -0.56 27.60 -18.59
C THR A 100 -0.26 28.96 -19.18
N PRO A 101 0.88 29.15 -19.91
CA PRO A 101 1.22 30.41 -20.57
C PRO A 101 0.16 30.89 -21.56
N THR A 102 -0.72 30.01 -21.99
CA THR A 102 -1.84 30.31 -22.92
C THR A 102 -3.11 30.78 -22.20
N GLY A 103 -3.08 30.96 -20.87
CA GLY A 103 -4.24 31.37 -20.06
C GLY A 103 -5.24 30.26 -19.71
N ALA A 104 -5.02 29.02 -20.16
CA ALA A 104 -5.84 27.89 -19.80
C ALA A 104 -5.42 27.34 -18.43
N THR A 105 -6.40 26.94 -17.60
CA THR A 105 -6.14 26.27 -16.32
C THR A 105 -6.16 24.76 -16.53
N PHE A 106 -5.10 24.08 -16.12
CA PHE A 106 -4.98 22.64 -16.15
C PHE A 106 -4.91 22.10 -14.73
N SER A 107 -5.69 21.05 -14.42
CA SER A 107 -5.57 20.26 -13.18
C SER A 107 -5.44 18.77 -13.53
N ILE A 108 -4.64 18.05 -12.78
CA ILE A 108 -4.41 16.60 -13.00
C ILE A 108 -5.67 15.80 -12.65
N GLY A 109 -6.51 16.35 -11.79
CA GLY A 109 -7.71 15.71 -11.24
C GLY A 109 -7.43 14.93 -9.96
N SER A 110 -8.42 14.88 -9.06
CA SER A 110 -8.31 14.27 -7.74
C SER A 110 -7.95 12.78 -7.80
N ALA A 111 -8.46 12.05 -8.79
CA ALA A 111 -8.16 10.63 -8.97
C ALA A 111 -6.68 10.39 -9.31
N ALA A 112 -6.12 11.16 -10.24
CA ALA A 112 -4.72 11.03 -10.63
C ALA A 112 -3.78 11.52 -9.51
N GLY A 113 -4.15 12.60 -8.80
CA GLY A 113 -3.40 13.08 -7.64
C GLY A 113 -3.32 12.05 -6.52
N THR A 114 -4.42 11.41 -6.16
CA THR A 114 -4.45 10.35 -5.14
C THR A 114 -3.64 9.13 -5.56
N LEU A 115 -3.67 8.76 -6.83
CA LEU A 115 -2.87 7.66 -7.37
C LEU A 115 -1.37 7.96 -7.29
N LEU A 116 -0.93 9.18 -7.65
CA LEU A 116 0.47 9.60 -7.56
C LEU A 116 0.97 9.55 -6.11
N ILE A 117 0.22 10.12 -5.16
CA ILE A 117 0.58 10.08 -3.74
C ILE A 117 0.59 8.65 -3.21
N GLY A 118 -0.38 7.82 -3.60
CA GLY A 118 -0.43 6.41 -3.25
C GLY A 118 0.80 5.63 -3.72
N LEU A 119 1.27 5.87 -4.95
CA LEU A 119 2.49 5.27 -5.48
C LEU A 119 3.74 5.72 -4.70
N ILE A 120 3.84 7.01 -4.38
CA ILE A 120 4.96 7.56 -3.60
C ILE A 120 4.98 6.94 -2.20
N PHE A 121 3.84 6.90 -1.51
CA PHE A 121 3.73 6.32 -0.17
C PHE A 121 4.00 4.81 -0.16
N GLY A 122 3.51 4.10 -1.18
CA GLY A 122 3.77 2.67 -1.36
C GLY A 122 5.25 2.37 -1.61
N ARG A 123 5.93 3.20 -2.41
CA ARG A 123 7.36 3.04 -2.70
C ARG A 123 8.24 3.37 -1.49
N ILE A 124 7.93 4.43 -0.76
CA ILE A 124 8.70 4.84 0.43
C ILE A 124 8.47 3.86 1.59
N GLY A 125 7.26 3.31 1.71
CA GLY A 125 6.86 2.33 2.72
C GLY A 125 6.89 2.85 4.16
N ARG A 126 7.67 3.92 4.45
CA ARG A 126 7.79 4.53 5.77
C ARG A 126 8.28 5.97 5.68
N ILE A 127 7.58 6.88 6.36
CA ILE A 127 7.99 8.28 6.50
C ILE A 127 8.26 8.56 7.98
N GLY A 128 9.53 8.63 8.36
CA GLY A 128 9.95 8.83 9.75
C GLY A 128 9.42 7.73 10.69
N LYS A 129 8.51 8.09 11.60
CA LYS A 129 7.88 7.16 12.55
C LYS A 129 6.61 6.49 12.00
N PHE A 130 6.06 6.98 10.89
CA PHE A 130 4.81 6.47 10.32
C PHE A 130 5.09 5.41 9.27
N VAL A 131 4.44 4.25 9.40
CA VAL A 131 4.41 3.20 8.38
C VAL A 131 3.30 3.58 7.39
N THR A 132 3.66 3.83 6.14
CA THR A 132 2.73 4.19 5.06
C THR A 132 2.30 2.98 4.24
N ALA A 133 3.09 1.90 4.30
CA ALA A 133 2.74 0.65 3.63
C ALA A 133 1.58 -0.06 4.36
N MET A 134 0.61 -0.53 3.57
CA MET A 134 -0.50 -1.35 4.07
C MET A 134 -0.20 -2.84 3.90
N PRO A 135 -0.75 -3.71 4.77
CA PRO A 135 -0.75 -5.14 4.54
C PRO A 135 -1.44 -5.49 3.22
N PHE A 136 -0.89 -6.45 2.48
CA PHE A 136 -1.42 -6.86 1.17
C PHE A 136 -2.92 -7.21 1.22
N THR A 137 -3.36 -7.93 2.25
CA THR A 137 -4.78 -8.29 2.46
C THR A 137 -5.69 -7.07 2.57
N ALA A 138 -5.26 -6.04 3.31
CA ALA A 138 -6.03 -4.80 3.44
C ALA A 138 -6.12 -4.04 2.11
N THR A 139 -5.01 -3.99 1.38
CA THR A 139 -4.95 -3.36 0.05
C THR A 139 -5.85 -4.08 -0.94
N ALA A 140 -5.87 -5.42 -0.95
CA ALA A 140 -6.73 -6.21 -1.82
C ALA A 140 -8.22 -5.93 -1.56
N VAL A 141 -8.65 -5.99 -0.30
CA VAL A 141 -10.05 -5.72 0.09
C VAL A 141 -10.47 -4.29 -0.27
N LEU A 142 -9.61 -3.30 0.00
CA LEU A 142 -9.89 -1.90 -0.34
C LEU A 142 -9.96 -1.68 -1.85
N SER A 143 -9.12 -2.37 -2.63
CA SER A 143 -9.13 -2.31 -4.09
C SER A 143 -10.42 -2.89 -4.68
N GLU A 144 -10.87 -4.05 -4.19
CA GLU A 144 -12.14 -4.67 -4.60
C GLU A 144 -13.33 -3.77 -4.24
N PHE A 145 -13.35 -3.24 -3.01
CA PHE A 145 -14.39 -2.32 -2.57
C PHE A 145 -14.41 -1.04 -3.42
N GLY A 146 -13.24 -0.45 -3.68
CA GLY A 146 -13.11 0.74 -4.53
C GLY A 146 -13.60 0.50 -5.95
N LEU A 147 -13.31 -0.68 -6.51
CA LEU A 147 -13.80 -1.08 -7.84
C LEU A 147 -15.32 -1.20 -7.86
N LEU A 148 -15.93 -1.83 -6.83
CA LEU A 148 -17.38 -1.96 -6.73
C LEU A 148 -18.07 -0.60 -6.64
N VAL A 149 -17.56 0.32 -5.81
CA VAL A 149 -18.09 1.69 -5.67
C VAL A 149 -17.95 2.44 -7.00
N PHE A 150 -16.81 2.33 -7.67
CA PHE A 150 -16.59 2.96 -8.97
C PHE A 150 -17.59 2.44 -10.02
N LEU A 151 -17.77 1.12 -10.12
CA LEU A 151 -18.73 0.52 -11.05
C LEU A 151 -20.18 0.91 -10.74
N ALA A 152 -20.54 0.98 -9.46
CA ALA A 152 -21.86 1.42 -9.03
C ALA A 152 -22.12 2.88 -9.45
N GLN A 153 -21.14 3.78 -9.23
CA GLN A 153 -21.23 5.18 -9.63
C GLN A 153 -21.31 5.33 -11.15
N ALA A 154 -20.46 4.63 -11.89
CA ALA A 154 -20.44 4.67 -13.36
C ALA A 154 -21.76 4.13 -13.92
N GLY A 155 -22.28 3.03 -13.37
CA GLY A 155 -23.56 2.44 -13.76
C GLY A 155 -24.74 3.37 -13.48
N THR A 156 -24.77 4.00 -12.31
CA THR A 156 -25.83 4.96 -11.95
C THR A 156 -25.81 6.18 -12.88
N LYS A 157 -24.63 6.71 -13.17
CA LYS A 157 -24.49 7.86 -14.08
C LYS A 157 -24.93 7.50 -15.49
N ALA A 158 -24.44 6.39 -16.05
CA ALA A 158 -24.81 5.91 -17.37
C ALA A 158 -26.31 5.61 -17.47
N GLY A 159 -26.89 4.95 -16.44
CA GLY A 159 -28.32 4.69 -16.36
C GLY A 159 -29.17 5.96 -16.34
N GLY A 160 -28.74 6.98 -15.62
CA GLY A 160 -29.38 8.30 -15.60
C GLY A 160 -29.35 8.99 -16.96
N GLU A 161 -28.24 8.97 -17.65
CA GLU A 161 -28.13 9.55 -18.99
C GLU A 161 -28.99 8.82 -20.02
N ILE A 162 -29.03 7.50 -19.95
CA ILE A 162 -29.93 6.68 -20.79
C ILE A 162 -31.40 7.01 -20.50
N ALA A 163 -31.80 7.07 -19.23
CA ALA A 163 -33.16 7.43 -18.84
C ALA A 163 -33.54 8.82 -19.34
N HIS A 164 -32.64 9.80 -19.27
CA HIS A 164 -32.86 11.14 -19.82
C HIS A 164 -33.00 11.13 -21.35
N ALA A 165 -32.19 10.35 -22.07
CA ALA A 165 -32.33 10.21 -23.51
C ALA A 165 -33.68 9.62 -23.91
N PHE A 166 -34.19 8.63 -23.17
CA PHE A 166 -35.53 8.04 -23.43
C PHE A 166 -36.68 8.97 -23.07
N THR A 167 -36.56 9.80 -22.02
CA THR A 167 -37.63 10.69 -21.58
C THR A 167 -37.56 12.07 -22.19
N GLY A 168 -36.38 12.51 -22.65
CA GLY A 168 -36.15 13.86 -23.23
C GLY A 168 -36.64 14.08 -24.66
N GLY A 169 -37.08 13.04 -25.38
CA GLY A 169 -37.63 13.15 -26.72
C GLY A 169 -36.64 13.48 -27.84
N ASP A 170 -35.34 13.41 -27.57
CA ASP A 170 -34.25 13.68 -28.56
C ASP A 170 -34.03 12.51 -29.53
N TRP A 171 -35.11 11.88 -29.97
CA TRP A 171 -35.07 10.74 -30.90
C TRP A 171 -35.19 11.14 -32.37
N TRP A 172 -35.33 12.43 -32.66
CA TRP A 172 -35.65 12.96 -33.99
C TRP A 172 -34.52 13.79 -34.57
#